data_f5d94eec778b5a721474abc750fd0f0e
#
_entry.id   f5d94eec778b5a721474abc750fd0f0e
#
_cell.length_a   1.000
_cell.length_b   1.000
_cell.length_c   1.000
_cell.angle_alpha   90.00
_cell.angle_beta   90.00
_cell.angle_gamma   90.00
#
_symmetry.space_group_name_H-M   'P 1'
#
loop_
_entity.id
_entity.type
_entity.pdbx_description
1 polymer ?
#
loop_
_entity_poly.entity_id
_entity_poly.type
_entity_poly.pdbx_seq_one_letter_code
_entity_poly.pdbx_strand_id
1 'polypeptide(L)'
;MKRSTIVKKLDKIFSIWVRSKDADHAGMVDCFTCGVTKSWKYEIDAGHFQSRGKYATRWEPLNVKPQCKRCNGFRGGEQYLF
;
A
#
# COMPACT_ATOMS: atom_id res chain seq x y z
N MET A 1 3.78 -25.72 4.09
CA MET A 1 3.42 -24.39 4.63
C MET A 1 1.97 -24.11 4.31
N LYS A 2 1.23 -23.57 5.27
CA LYS A 2 -0.19 -23.29 5.07
C LYS A 2 -0.36 -22.13 4.08
N ARG A 3 -1.45 -22.18 3.28
CA ARG A 3 -1.77 -21.13 2.32
C ARG A 3 -1.84 -19.75 2.97
N SER A 4 -2.48 -19.63 4.15
CA SER A 4 -2.59 -18.37 4.87
C SER A 4 -1.23 -17.79 5.25
N THR A 5 -0.26 -18.63 5.59
CA THR A 5 1.11 -18.20 5.91
C THR A 5 1.81 -17.64 4.66
N ILE A 6 1.64 -18.33 3.51
CA ILE A 6 2.23 -17.89 2.24
C ILE A 6 1.63 -16.54 1.83
N VAL A 7 0.31 -16.38 1.93
CA VAL A 7 -0.38 -15.14 1.58
C VAL A 7 0.13 -13.98 2.46
N LYS A 8 0.29 -14.20 3.76
CA LYS A 8 0.80 -13.17 4.67
C LYS A 8 2.22 -12.74 4.30
N LYS A 9 3.07 -13.69 3.93
CA LYS A 9 4.44 -13.37 3.50
C LYS A 9 4.47 -12.57 2.22
N LEU A 10 3.63 -12.95 1.24
CA LEU A 10 3.52 -12.22 -0.02
C LEU A 10 2.99 -10.81 0.20
N ASP A 11 1.98 -10.66 1.06
CA ASP A 11 1.43 -9.34 1.41
C ASP A 11 2.50 -8.44 2.00
N LYS A 12 3.32 -8.98 2.91
CA LYS A 12 4.39 -8.21 3.55
C LYS A 12 5.43 -7.75 2.54
N ILE A 13 5.89 -8.65 1.69
CA ILE A 13 6.91 -8.34 0.67
C ILE A 13 6.36 -7.31 -0.31
N PHE A 14 5.14 -7.51 -0.78
CA PHE A 14 4.52 -6.60 -1.74
C PHE A 14 4.27 -5.22 -1.13
N SER A 15 3.82 -5.17 0.13
CA SER A 15 3.62 -3.92 0.86
C SER A 15 4.92 -3.11 0.97
N ILE A 16 6.02 -3.78 1.33
CA ILE A 16 7.32 -3.13 1.41
C ILE A 16 7.72 -2.57 0.04
N TRP A 17 7.55 -3.35 -1.00
CA TRP A 17 7.89 -2.93 -2.36
C TRP A 17 7.06 -1.71 -2.80
N VAL A 18 5.74 -1.76 -2.62
CA VAL A 18 4.85 -0.67 -3.02
C VAL A 18 5.21 0.63 -2.30
N ARG A 19 5.46 0.53 -0.98
CA ARG A 19 5.73 1.72 -0.16
C ARG A 19 7.10 2.31 -0.43
N SER A 20 8.08 1.48 -0.79
CA SER A 20 9.47 1.92 -0.86
C SER A 20 10.00 2.12 -2.28
N LYS A 21 9.36 1.57 -3.32
CA LYS A 21 9.92 1.60 -4.68
C LYS A 21 10.18 3.01 -5.21
N ASP A 22 9.36 3.98 -4.83
CA ASP A 22 9.50 5.37 -5.26
C ASP A 22 10.01 6.29 -4.15
N ALA A 23 10.45 5.71 -3.02
CA ALA A 23 10.99 6.49 -1.92
C ALA A 23 12.33 7.14 -2.34
N ASP A 24 12.57 8.36 -1.83
CA ASP A 24 13.83 9.04 -2.08
C ASP A 24 14.93 8.48 -1.16
N HIS A 25 16.13 9.06 -1.23
CA HIS A 25 17.28 8.60 -0.45
C HIS A 25 17.09 8.77 1.07
N ALA A 26 16.14 9.62 1.47
CA ALA A 26 15.79 9.80 2.89
C ALA A 26 14.66 8.87 3.33
N GLY A 27 14.15 8.01 2.44
CA GLY A 27 13.05 7.11 2.74
C GLY A 27 11.69 7.76 2.74
N MET A 28 11.54 8.89 2.05
CA MET A 28 10.27 9.63 1.99
C MET A 28 9.55 9.34 0.68
N VAL A 29 8.23 9.21 0.76
CA VAL A 29 7.38 8.93 -0.39
C VAL A 29 6.09 9.74 -0.28
N ASP A 30 5.52 10.11 -1.42
CA ASP A 30 4.28 10.88 -1.47
C ASP A 30 3.06 9.96 -1.41
N CYS A 31 2.06 10.37 -0.62
CA CYS A 31 0.76 9.70 -0.62
C CYS A 31 0.14 9.86 -2.02
N PHE A 32 -0.29 8.74 -2.60
CA PHE A 32 -0.89 8.74 -3.93
C PHE A 32 -2.18 9.57 -3.99
N THR A 33 -2.95 9.58 -2.90
CA THR A 33 -4.26 10.25 -2.88
C THR A 33 -4.16 11.74 -2.57
N CYS A 34 -3.47 12.13 -1.48
CA CYS A 34 -3.44 13.54 -1.05
C CYS A 34 -2.11 14.25 -1.29
N GLY A 35 -1.07 13.52 -1.68
CA GLY A 35 0.23 14.11 -2.01
C GLY A 35 1.14 14.42 -0.84
N VAL A 36 0.72 14.16 0.39
CA VAL A 36 1.58 14.43 1.55
C VAL A 36 2.80 13.52 1.52
N THR A 37 3.97 14.05 1.87
CA THR A 37 5.21 13.28 1.91
C THR A 37 5.44 12.73 3.30
N LYS A 38 5.62 11.41 3.41
CA LYS A 38 5.79 10.71 4.68
C LYS A 38 6.84 9.61 4.56
N SER A 39 7.32 9.11 5.71
CA SER A 39 8.24 7.98 5.75
C SER A 39 7.53 6.70 5.31
N TRP A 40 8.14 5.98 4.35
CA TRP A 40 7.54 4.74 3.85
C TRP A 40 7.46 3.65 4.93
N LYS A 41 8.37 3.68 5.91
CA LYS A 41 8.41 2.66 6.97
C LYS A 41 7.29 2.79 7.98
N TYR A 42 6.97 4.02 8.38
CA TYR A 42 6.14 4.25 9.57
C TYR A 42 4.83 4.94 9.30
N GLU A 43 4.73 5.70 8.21
CA GLU A 43 3.60 6.59 8.01
C GLU A 43 2.87 6.36 6.70
N ILE A 44 3.33 5.42 5.87
CA ILE A 44 2.72 5.10 4.58
C ILE A 44 2.27 3.64 4.60
N ASP A 45 1.05 3.42 4.15
CA ASP A 45 0.47 2.08 3.98
C ASP A 45 0.38 1.73 2.50
N ALA A 46 0.28 0.44 2.18
CA ALA A 46 -0.04 -0.03 0.84
C ALA A 46 -1.57 -0.04 0.70
N GLY A 47 -2.11 1.00 0.06
CA GLY A 47 -3.55 1.14 -0.13
C GLY A 47 -4.03 0.39 -1.37
N HIS A 48 -5.09 -0.40 -1.22
CA HIS A 48 -5.66 -1.20 -2.30
C HIS A 48 -6.94 -0.55 -2.83
N PHE A 49 -7.03 -0.33 -4.13
CA PHE A 49 -8.25 0.16 -4.78
C PHE A 49 -9.36 -0.91 -4.68
N GLN A 50 -9.05 -2.15 -5.08
CA GLN A 50 -9.93 -3.30 -4.86
C GLN A 50 -9.49 -3.99 -3.56
N SER A 51 -10.45 -4.51 -2.81
CA SER A 51 -10.14 -5.14 -1.54
C SER A 51 -9.23 -6.35 -1.72
N ARG A 52 -8.47 -6.69 -0.66
CA ARG A 52 -7.57 -7.84 -0.68
C ARG A 52 -8.29 -9.19 -0.79
N GLY A 53 -9.62 -9.21 -0.64
CA GLY A 53 -10.40 -10.42 -0.86
C GLY A 53 -10.39 -10.88 -2.31
N LYS A 54 -10.02 -10.00 -3.24
CA LYS A 54 -9.94 -10.34 -4.67
C LYS A 54 -8.50 -10.66 -5.03
N TYR A 55 -8.18 -11.95 -5.10
CA TYR A 55 -6.80 -12.38 -5.38
C TYR A 55 -6.25 -11.88 -6.71
N ALA A 56 -7.12 -11.72 -7.72
CA ALA A 56 -6.66 -11.23 -9.03
C ALA A 56 -6.00 -9.85 -8.96
N THR A 57 -6.40 -9.01 -7.99
CA THR A 57 -5.88 -7.63 -7.87
C THR A 57 -5.05 -7.43 -6.60
N ARG A 58 -4.93 -8.44 -5.74
CA ARG A 58 -4.28 -8.30 -4.44
C ARG A 58 -2.83 -7.82 -4.54
N TRP A 59 -2.10 -8.30 -5.55
CA TRP A 59 -0.69 -7.96 -5.78
C TRP A 59 -0.48 -7.27 -7.12
N GLU A 60 -1.52 -6.64 -7.66
CA GLU A 60 -1.43 -5.90 -8.92
C GLU A 60 -0.91 -4.49 -8.65
N PRO A 61 0.25 -4.10 -9.22
CA PRO A 61 0.82 -2.76 -8.95
C PRO A 61 -0.11 -1.60 -9.30
N LEU A 62 -0.98 -1.76 -10.29
CA LEU A 62 -1.93 -0.70 -10.65
C LEU A 62 -3.06 -0.56 -9.63
N ASN A 63 -3.29 -1.61 -8.81
CA ASN A 63 -4.33 -1.62 -7.79
C ASN A 63 -3.83 -1.14 -6.44
N VAL A 64 -2.51 -1.08 -6.22
CA VAL A 64 -1.94 -0.84 -4.90
C VAL A 64 -0.96 0.31 -4.98
N LYS A 65 -1.22 1.34 -4.19
CA LYS A 65 -0.40 2.55 -4.19
C LYS A 65 -0.05 2.96 -2.75
N PRO A 66 1.07 3.69 -2.57
CA PRO A 66 1.39 4.21 -1.24
C PRO A 66 0.36 5.27 -0.83
N GLN A 67 -0.22 5.09 0.35
CA GLN A 67 -1.19 6.04 0.90
C GLN A 67 -0.81 6.33 2.34
N CYS A 68 -0.96 7.59 2.77
CA CYS A 68 -0.78 7.92 4.18
C CYS A 68 -1.87 7.25 5.01
N LYS A 69 -1.63 7.10 6.30
CA LYS A 69 -2.56 6.36 7.17
C LYS A 69 -3.94 7.01 7.21
N ARG A 70 -4.01 8.32 7.10
CA ARG A 70 -5.29 9.02 7.04
C ARG A 70 -6.11 8.61 5.82
N CYS A 71 -5.50 8.62 4.63
CA CYS A 71 -6.22 8.26 3.41
C CYS A 71 -6.58 6.79 3.37
N ASN A 72 -5.66 5.92 3.79
CA ASN A 72 -5.88 4.48 3.72
C ASN A 72 -6.86 3.98 4.79
N GLY A 73 -6.69 4.40 6.03
CA GLY A 73 -7.45 3.87 7.15
C GLY A 73 -8.69 4.68 7.48
N PHE A 74 -8.50 5.95 7.79
CA PHE A 74 -9.56 6.81 8.30
C PHE A 74 -10.66 7.05 7.26
N ARG A 75 -10.28 7.21 6.00
CA ARG A 75 -11.23 7.51 4.93
C ARG A 75 -11.54 6.30 4.05
N GLY A 76 -11.35 5.09 4.60
CA GLY A 76 -11.66 3.85 3.90
C GLY A 76 -10.80 3.62 2.67
N GLY A 77 -9.59 4.17 2.62
CA GLY A 77 -8.69 4.09 1.49
C GLY A 77 -9.07 5.02 0.34
N GLU A 78 -10.19 5.71 0.44
CA GLU A 78 -10.72 6.61 -0.58
C GLU A 78 -10.70 5.99 -1.98
N GLN A 79 -11.24 4.80 -2.10
CA GLN A 79 -11.19 4.00 -3.31
C GLN A 79 -11.67 4.77 -4.55
N TYR A 80 -12.68 5.60 -4.40
CA TYR A 80 -13.21 6.40 -5.51
C TYR A 80 -12.29 7.57 -5.90
N LEU A 81 -11.30 7.91 -5.05
CA LEU A 81 -10.34 8.97 -5.34
C LEU A 81 -8.93 8.41 -5.62
N PHE A 82 -8.78 7.08 -5.48
CA PHE A 82 -7.50 6.41 -5.62
C PHE A 82 -6.83 6.73 -6.96
#